data_cf2ed40fcb96a7665c70ec86a521ac70
#
_entry.id   cf2ed40fcb96a7665c70ec86a521ac70
#
_cell.length_a   1.000
_cell.length_b   1.000
_cell.length_c   1.000
_cell.angle_alpha   90.00
_cell.angle_beta   90.00
_cell.angle_gamma   90.00
#
_symmetry.space_group_name_H-M   'P 1'
#
loop_
_entity.id
_entity.type
_entity.pdbx_description
1 polymer ?
#
loop_
_entity_poly.entity_id
_entity_poly.type
_entity_poly.pdbx_seq_one_letter_code
_entity_poly.pdbx_strand_id
1 'polypeptide(L)'
;TRCLVGSEMCIRDRLCGGDPDPYLAALKAQYPDVSPGKFHELIWTDMFRRTVTETARISAEAGIGVWLYRFDKAANLPQYKNYGATHAAEMAYMFNTFDNPKSHAREFHDRSDKNVRSVARVWSTTIASFMKFGEPSVKGIESWPAYSGKEENCLIINDDFKVSQHVDSSHQKLWASY
;
A
#
# COMPACT_ATOMS: atom_id res chain seq x y z
N THR A 1 -26.63 -1.66 -0.42
CA THR A 1 -26.97 -0.20 -0.45
C THR A 1 -26.53 0.51 0.83
N ARG A 2 -26.64 -0.11 2.00
CA ARG A 2 -26.21 0.53 3.28
C ARG A 2 -24.68 0.67 3.42
N CYS A 3 -23.88 -0.20 2.78
CA CYS A 3 -22.41 -0.06 2.77
C CYS A 3 -21.93 1.11 1.90
N LEU A 4 -22.65 1.46 0.83
CA LEU A 4 -22.34 2.59 -0.04
C LEU A 4 -22.55 3.93 0.67
N VAL A 5 -23.64 4.07 1.42
CA VAL A 5 -23.92 5.30 2.20
C VAL A 5 -22.88 5.54 3.29
N GLY A 6 -22.38 4.48 3.95
CA GLY A 6 -21.30 4.60 4.93
C GLY A 6 -19.95 4.97 4.30
N SER A 7 -19.65 4.48 3.09
CA SER A 7 -18.43 4.80 2.37
C SER A 7 -18.43 6.22 1.80
N GLU A 8 -19.56 6.71 1.30
CA GLU A 8 -19.71 8.09 0.84
C GLU A 8 -19.50 9.09 1.98
N MET A 9 -20.01 8.82 3.17
CA MET A 9 -19.80 9.65 4.35
C MET A 9 -18.31 9.65 4.78
N CYS A 10 -17.65 8.49 4.75
CA CYS A 10 -16.22 8.41 5.06
C CYS A 10 -15.35 9.13 4.01
N ILE A 11 -15.73 9.07 2.75
CA ILE A 11 -15.07 9.79 1.65
C ILE A 11 -15.20 11.30 1.86
N ARG A 12 -16.42 11.75 2.15
CA ARG A 12 -16.75 13.16 2.38
C ARG A 12 -15.90 13.77 3.49
N ASP A 13 -15.83 13.08 4.63
CA ASP A 13 -15.17 13.62 5.83
C ASP A 13 -13.64 13.45 5.81
N ARG A 14 -13.13 12.42 5.14
CA ARG A 14 -11.71 12.04 5.25
C ARG A 14 -10.86 12.32 4.02
N LEU A 15 -11.43 12.21 2.82
CA LEU A 15 -10.68 12.47 1.59
C LEU A 15 -10.76 13.93 1.15
N CYS A 16 -11.94 14.49 1.16
CA CYS A 16 -12.18 15.78 0.51
C CYS A 16 -12.34 16.95 1.48
N GLY A 17 -12.52 16.68 2.78
CA GLY A 17 -12.81 17.74 3.77
C GLY A 17 -14.09 18.53 3.44
N GLY A 18 -14.93 18.01 2.52
CA GLY A 18 -16.11 18.67 2.00
C GLY A 18 -16.89 17.81 1.01
N ASP A 19 -17.22 18.38 -0.17
CA ASP A 19 -17.96 17.69 -1.22
C ASP A 19 -17.07 16.67 -1.97
N PRO A 20 -17.41 15.37 -1.98
CA PRO A 20 -16.66 14.33 -2.67
C PRO A 20 -16.91 14.28 -4.19
N ASP A 21 -17.97 14.93 -4.69
CA ASP A 21 -18.42 14.76 -6.08
C ASP A 21 -17.34 15.12 -7.11
N PRO A 22 -16.57 16.20 -6.97
CA PRO A 22 -15.51 16.53 -7.91
C PRO A 22 -14.41 15.44 -7.98
N TYR A 23 -13.99 14.89 -6.83
CA TYR A 23 -13.01 13.80 -6.76
C TYR A 23 -13.55 12.54 -7.43
N LEU A 24 -14.80 12.15 -7.11
CA LEU A 24 -15.43 10.97 -7.69
C LEU A 24 -15.62 11.10 -9.21
N ALA A 25 -15.98 12.28 -9.70
CA ALA A 25 -16.08 12.56 -11.12
C ALA A 25 -14.71 12.43 -11.82
N ALA A 26 -13.66 12.99 -11.25
CA ALA A 26 -12.31 12.92 -11.78
C ALA A 26 -11.76 11.47 -11.78
N LEU A 27 -11.99 10.74 -10.69
CA LEU A 27 -11.60 9.33 -10.60
C LEU A 27 -12.35 8.48 -11.63
N LYS A 28 -13.64 8.71 -11.83
CA LYS A 28 -14.45 8.02 -12.85
C LYS A 28 -14.01 8.38 -14.27
N ALA A 29 -13.60 9.62 -14.52
CA ALA A 29 -13.05 10.03 -15.82
C ALA A 29 -11.72 9.34 -16.11
N GLN A 30 -10.87 9.13 -15.09
CA GLN A 30 -9.61 8.42 -15.24
C GLN A 30 -9.79 6.91 -15.44
N TYR A 31 -10.86 6.32 -14.89
CA TYR A 31 -11.17 4.90 -14.94
C TYR A 31 -12.61 4.63 -15.40
N PRO A 32 -12.95 4.95 -16.66
CA PRO A 32 -14.36 4.94 -17.13
C PRO A 32 -14.96 3.54 -17.14
N ASP A 33 -14.16 2.51 -17.40
CA ASP A 33 -14.62 1.14 -17.68
C ASP A 33 -14.45 0.18 -16.49
N VAL A 34 -14.08 0.69 -15.30
CA VAL A 34 -13.94 -0.20 -14.14
C VAL A 34 -15.29 -0.61 -13.58
N SER A 35 -15.35 -1.85 -13.06
CA SER A 35 -16.55 -2.32 -12.35
C SER A 35 -16.82 -1.49 -11.09
N PRO A 36 -18.07 -1.42 -10.62
CA PRO A 36 -18.40 -0.71 -9.38
C PRO A 36 -17.59 -1.17 -8.17
N GLY A 37 -17.31 -2.48 -8.06
CA GLY A 37 -16.48 -3.03 -6.98
C GLY A 37 -15.04 -2.55 -7.06
N LYS A 38 -14.45 -2.51 -8.26
CA LYS A 38 -13.09 -1.98 -8.46
C LYS A 38 -13.02 -0.47 -8.26
N PHE A 39 -14.05 0.26 -8.65
CA PHE A 39 -14.14 1.69 -8.37
C PHE A 39 -14.14 1.97 -6.87
N HIS A 40 -14.91 1.21 -6.11
CA HIS A 40 -14.94 1.29 -4.65
C HIS A 40 -13.56 0.96 -4.02
N GLU A 41 -12.88 -0.06 -4.54
CA GLU A 41 -11.50 -0.40 -4.12
C GLU A 41 -10.52 0.77 -4.34
N LEU A 42 -10.60 1.44 -5.50
CA LEU A 42 -9.77 2.61 -5.80
C LEU A 42 -9.98 3.73 -4.78
N ILE A 43 -11.23 4.04 -4.44
CA ILE A 43 -11.57 5.06 -3.44
C ILE A 43 -10.95 4.72 -2.08
N TRP A 44 -11.13 3.48 -1.61
CA TRP A 44 -10.54 3.05 -0.34
C TRP A 44 -9.01 3.10 -0.36
N THR A 45 -8.41 2.68 -1.45
CA THR A 45 -6.97 2.74 -1.64
C THR A 45 -6.47 4.18 -1.58
N ASP A 46 -7.12 5.10 -2.26
CA ASP A 46 -6.75 6.51 -2.26
C ASP A 46 -6.89 7.18 -0.89
N MET A 47 -7.90 6.79 -0.13
CA MET A 47 -8.09 7.30 1.23
C MET A 47 -6.87 7.03 2.13
N PHE A 48 -6.30 5.83 2.05
CA PHE A 48 -5.08 5.50 2.81
C PHE A 48 -3.83 6.07 2.16
N ARG A 49 -3.72 5.96 0.85
CA ARG A 49 -2.56 6.39 0.06
C ARG A 49 -2.29 7.88 0.23
N ARG A 50 -3.33 8.72 0.14
CA ARG A 50 -3.22 10.17 0.37
C ARG A 50 -2.60 10.47 1.73
N THR A 51 -3.15 9.91 2.79
CA THR A 51 -2.68 10.14 4.16
C THR A 51 -1.22 9.70 4.35
N VAL A 52 -0.86 8.54 3.83
CA VAL A 52 0.51 7.99 3.94
C VAL A 52 1.50 8.86 3.16
N THR A 53 1.16 9.24 1.92
CA THR A 53 2.03 10.06 1.08
C THR A 53 2.23 11.46 1.67
N GLU A 54 1.17 12.07 2.18
CA GLU A 54 1.25 13.39 2.82
C GLU A 54 2.08 13.34 4.11
N THR A 55 1.91 12.30 4.91
CA THR A 55 2.73 12.08 6.11
C THR A 55 4.21 11.90 5.74
N ALA A 56 4.51 11.13 4.69
CA ALA A 56 5.87 10.95 4.21
C ALA A 56 6.49 12.28 3.74
N ARG A 57 5.74 13.08 2.99
CA ARG A 57 6.17 14.38 2.52
C ARG A 57 6.50 15.33 3.68
N ILE A 58 5.57 15.51 4.62
CA ILE A 58 5.75 16.39 5.79
C ILE A 58 6.95 15.94 6.63
N SER A 59 7.08 14.63 6.86
CA SER A 59 8.19 14.09 7.65
C SER A 59 9.54 14.32 6.95
N ALA A 60 9.61 14.10 5.65
CA ALA A 60 10.83 14.33 4.87
C ALA A 60 11.21 15.83 4.84
N GLU A 61 10.25 16.73 4.69
CA GLU A 61 10.45 18.19 4.78
C GLU A 61 10.95 18.62 6.16
N ALA A 62 10.56 17.91 7.22
CA ALA A 62 11.06 18.12 8.58
C ALA A 62 12.46 17.51 8.81
N GLY A 63 13.09 16.90 7.79
CA GLY A 63 14.40 16.27 7.90
C GLY A 63 14.39 14.89 8.56
N ILE A 64 13.22 14.27 8.70
CA ILE A 64 13.09 12.91 9.24
C ILE A 64 13.29 11.91 8.11
N GLY A 65 14.15 10.90 8.31
CA GLY A 65 14.31 9.81 7.37
C GLY A 65 13.02 8.99 7.25
N VAL A 66 12.50 8.89 6.04
CA VAL A 66 11.27 8.17 5.72
C VAL A 66 11.52 7.19 4.58
N TRP A 67 10.98 5.99 4.70
CA TRP A 67 11.03 4.97 3.65
C TRP A 67 9.61 4.52 3.35
N LEU A 68 9.16 4.79 2.12
CA LEU A 68 7.81 4.45 1.67
C LEU A 68 7.82 3.10 0.97
N TYR A 69 6.88 2.22 1.33
CA TYR A 69 6.66 0.97 0.61
C TYR A 69 5.19 0.80 0.19
N ARG A 70 4.99 -0.03 -0.82
CA ARG A 70 3.69 -0.50 -1.25
C ARG A 70 3.71 -2.03 -1.36
N PHE A 71 2.78 -2.68 -0.70
CA PHE A 71 2.65 -4.14 -0.75
C PHE A 71 1.68 -4.52 -1.87
N ASP A 72 2.21 -5.06 -2.96
CA ASP A 72 1.46 -5.43 -4.17
C ASP A 72 1.28 -6.94 -4.32
N LYS A 73 1.80 -7.74 -3.38
CA LYS A 73 1.72 -9.20 -3.46
C LYS A 73 0.29 -9.67 -3.27
N ALA A 74 -0.31 -10.12 -4.38
CA ALA A 74 -1.67 -10.63 -4.39
C ALA A 74 -1.81 -11.94 -3.62
N ALA A 75 -3.00 -12.16 -3.05
CA ALA A 75 -3.37 -13.44 -2.47
C ALA A 75 -3.21 -14.57 -3.49
N ASN A 76 -2.55 -15.68 -3.12
CA ASN A 76 -2.26 -16.78 -4.04
C ASN A 76 -3.03 -18.08 -3.74
N LEU A 77 -3.83 -18.11 -2.67
CA LEU A 77 -4.76 -19.23 -2.46
C LEU A 77 -5.96 -19.13 -3.41
N PRO A 78 -6.41 -20.23 -4.00
CA PRO A 78 -7.46 -20.23 -5.03
C PRO A 78 -8.73 -19.49 -4.64
N GLN A 79 -9.18 -19.61 -3.39
CA GLN A 79 -10.38 -18.95 -2.87
C GLN A 79 -10.23 -17.43 -2.72
N TYR A 80 -9.00 -16.91 -2.70
CA TYR A 80 -8.70 -15.49 -2.47
C TYR A 80 -8.02 -14.79 -3.65
N LYS A 81 -7.75 -15.50 -4.76
CA LYS A 81 -6.99 -14.96 -5.91
C LYS A 81 -7.54 -13.65 -6.49
N ASN A 82 -8.83 -13.40 -6.32
CA ASN A 82 -9.50 -12.20 -6.86
C ASN A 82 -9.44 -11.00 -5.88
N TYR A 83 -8.88 -11.19 -4.69
CA TYR A 83 -8.78 -10.14 -3.67
C TYR A 83 -7.59 -9.20 -3.88
N GLY A 84 -6.63 -9.59 -4.72
CA GLY A 84 -5.41 -8.81 -4.90
C GLY A 84 -4.55 -8.76 -3.63
N ALA A 85 -3.85 -7.65 -3.43
CA ALA A 85 -3.11 -7.37 -2.21
C ALA A 85 -4.06 -6.72 -1.18
N THR A 86 -4.58 -7.53 -0.26
CA THR A 86 -5.59 -7.07 0.71
C THR A 86 -4.96 -6.29 1.86
N HIS A 87 -5.79 -5.46 2.51
CA HIS A 87 -5.41 -4.77 3.74
C HIS A 87 -4.89 -5.76 4.80
N ALA A 88 -3.78 -5.41 5.44
CA ALA A 88 -3.09 -6.18 6.48
C ALA A 88 -2.51 -7.54 6.03
N ALA A 89 -2.57 -7.90 4.74
CA ALA A 89 -1.94 -9.13 4.26
C ALA A 89 -0.40 -9.11 4.45
N GLU A 90 0.22 -7.94 4.38
CA GLU A 90 1.65 -7.73 4.62
C GLU A 90 2.11 -8.05 6.04
N MET A 91 1.20 -8.06 7.02
CA MET A 91 1.52 -8.34 8.42
C MET A 91 2.13 -9.73 8.62
N ALA A 92 1.62 -10.74 7.89
CA ALA A 92 2.18 -12.08 7.95
C ALA A 92 3.62 -12.14 7.43
N TYR A 93 3.94 -11.29 6.44
CA TYR A 93 5.29 -11.15 5.88
C TYR A 93 6.20 -10.32 6.80
N MET A 94 5.71 -9.20 7.30
CA MET A 94 6.44 -8.29 8.18
C MET A 94 6.94 -9.00 9.45
N PHE A 95 6.08 -9.79 10.07
CA PHE A 95 6.40 -10.52 11.29
C PHE A 95 6.78 -11.99 11.07
N ASN A 96 6.83 -12.43 9.79
CA ASN A 96 7.13 -13.81 9.40
C ASN A 96 6.31 -14.86 10.17
N THR A 97 5.00 -14.62 10.29
CA THR A 97 4.09 -15.40 11.15
C THR A 97 3.31 -16.49 10.43
N PHE A 98 3.78 -16.95 9.27
CA PHE A 98 3.11 -18.01 8.49
C PHE A 98 2.98 -19.34 9.23
N ASP A 99 3.83 -19.61 10.20
CA ASP A 99 3.77 -20.83 11.02
C ASP A 99 2.93 -20.64 12.30
N ASN A 100 2.51 -19.41 12.61
CA ASN A 100 1.67 -19.13 13.77
C ASN A 100 0.19 -19.40 13.43
N PRO A 101 -0.49 -20.39 14.05
CA PRO A 101 -1.88 -20.71 13.77
C PRO A 101 -2.87 -19.61 14.14
N LYS A 102 -2.46 -18.65 14.98
CA LYS A 102 -3.27 -17.51 15.40
C LYS A 102 -3.14 -16.29 14.48
N SER A 103 -2.28 -16.34 13.45
CA SER A 103 -2.09 -15.23 12.52
C SER A 103 -3.12 -15.32 11.39
N HIS A 104 -4.19 -14.53 11.45
CA HIS A 104 -5.21 -14.46 10.40
C HIS A 104 -4.67 -13.92 9.06
N ALA A 105 -3.71 -12.98 9.10
CA ALA A 105 -3.11 -12.42 7.89
C ALA A 105 -2.44 -13.46 6.98
N ARG A 106 -2.06 -14.63 7.53
CA ARG A 106 -1.49 -15.74 6.75
C ARG A 106 -2.49 -16.49 5.86
N GLU A 107 -3.79 -16.31 6.12
CA GLU A 107 -4.85 -17.10 5.46
C GLU A 107 -5.03 -16.79 3.98
N PHE A 108 -4.51 -15.67 3.52
CA PHE A 108 -4.59 -15.25 2.11
C PHE A 108 -3.54 -15.89 1.21
N HIS A 109 -2.47 -16.46 1.79
CA HIS A 109 -1.32 -16.92 1.05
C HIS A 109 -0.96 -18.38 1.39
N ASP A 110 -0.55 -19.14 0.36
CA ASP A 110 -0.04 -20.48 0.55
C ASP A 110 1.31 -20.45 1.27
N ARG A 111 1.29 -20.86 2.53
CA ARG A 111 2.49 -20.94 3.37
C ARG A 111 3.52 -21.98 2.91
N SER A 112 3.14 -22.93 2.04
CA SER A 112 4.05 -23.92 1.46
C SER A 112 4.81 -23.37 0.24
N ASP A 113 4.35 -22.25 -0.32
CA ASP A 113 4.98 -21.59 -1.45
C ASP A 113 6.35 -21.00 -1.05
N LYS A 114 7.38 -21.44 -1.75
CA LYS A 114 8.77 -20.99 -1.50
C LYS A 114 8.95 -19.49 -1.71
N ASN A 115 8.22 -18.89 -2.67
CA ASN A 115 8.29 -17.45 -2.91
C ASN A 115 7.65 -16.69 -1.74
N VAL A 116 6.47 -17.10 -1.25
CA VAL A 116 5.84 -16.52 -0.06
C VAL A 116 6.81 -16.51 1.12
N ARG A 117 7.47 -17.65 1.37
CA ARG A 117 8.47 -17.77 2.45
C ARG A 117 9.70 -16.92 2.24
N SER A 118 10.15 -16.80 1.00
CA SER A 118 11.30 -15.96 0.64
C SER A 118 11.01 -14.48 0.88
N VAL A 119 9.88 -14.00 0.36
CA VAL A 119 9.44 -12.61 0.55
C VAL A 119 9.24 -12.29 2.03
N ALA A 120 8.62 -13.18 2.80
CA ALA A 120 8.44 -12.98 4.24
C ALA A 120 9.78 -12.85 4.98
N ARG A 121 10.75 -13.69 4.65
CA ARG A 121 12.08 -13.64 5.26
C ARG A 121 12.80 -12.33 4.92
N VAL A 122 12.79 -11.92 3.67
CA VAL A 122 13.43 -10.68 3.25
C VAL A 122 12.75 -9.49 3.91
N TRP A 123 11.42 -9.42 3.87
CA TRP A 123 10.68 -8.28 4.43
C TRP A 123 10.83 -8.18 5.95
N SER A 124 10.70 -9.28 6.69
CA SER A 124 10.90 -9.26 8.15
C SER A 124 12.33 -8.85 8.54
N THR A 125 13.34 -9.30 7.77
CA THR A 125 14.74 -8.91 8.00
C THR A 125 14.95 -7.42 7.69
N THR A 126 14.30 -6.89 6.66
CA THR A 126 14.35 -5.47 6.31
C THR A 126 13.77 -4.61 7.43
N ILE A 127 12.63 -4.98 7.98
CA ILE A 127 12.02 -4.27 9.13
C ILE A 127 12.91 -4.36 10.36
N ALA A 128 13.49 -5.53 10.65
CA ALA A 128 14.44 -5.69 11.76
C ALA A 128 15.70 -4.83 11.58
N SER A 129 16.19 -4.69 10.35
CA SER A 129 17.31 -3.78 10.01
C SER A 129 16.94 -2.33 10.32
N PHE A 130 15.78 -1.89 9.84
CA PHE A 130 15.29 -0.53 10.12
C PHE A 130 15.16 -0.26 11.62
N MET A 131 14.55 -1.18 12.37
CA MET A 131 14.41 -1.05 13.83
C MET A 131 15.76 -0.95 14.56
N LYS A 132 16.78 -1.64 14.06
CA LYS A 132 18.10 -1.70 14.69
C LYS A 132 19.01 -0.53 14.32
N PHE A 133 18.95 -0.09 13.08
CA PHE A 133 19.94 0.85 12.52
C PHE A 133 19.33 2.20 12.10
N GLY A 134 18.01 2.33 12.10
CA GLY A 134 17.30 3.53 11.61
C GLY A 134 17.23 3.60 10.07
N GLU A 135 17.80 2.61 9.37
CA GLU A 135 17.80 2.52 7.91
C GLU A 135 17.47 1.09 7.49
N PRO A 136 16.58 0.90 6.49
CA PRO A 136 16.24 -0.42 6.01
C PRO A 136 17.31 -0.95 5.05
N SER A 137 17.62 -2.24 5.16
CA SER A 137 18.47 -2.96 4.20
C SER A 137 17.65 -4.10 3.59
N VAL A 138 17.52 -4.10 2.27
CA VAL A 138 16.73 -5.10 1.53
C VAL A 138 17.67 -6.03 0.77
N LYS A 139 17.63 -7.31 1.10
CA LYS A 139 18.41 -8.31 0.37
C LYS A 139 17.94 -8.41 -1.08
N GLY A 140 18.89 -8.25 -2.01
CA GLY A 140 18.62 -8.40 -3.45
C GLY A 140 18.38 -7.09 -4.19
N ILE A 141 18.35 -5.96 -3.49
CA ILE A 141 18.43 -4.63 -4.11
C ILE A 141 19.64 -3.86 -3.58
N GLU A 142 20.25 -3.08 -4.46
CA GLU A 142 21.47 -2.32 -4.13
C GLU A 142 21.16 -1.18 -3.15
N SER A 143 20.06 -0.49 -3.35
CA SER A 143 19.67 0.64 -2.52
C SER A 143 18.15 0.82 -2.51
N TRP A 144 17.63 1.15 -1.33
CA TRP A 144 16.30 1.72 -1.16
C TRP A 144 16.46 3.10 -0.51
N PRO A 145 16.56 4.17 -1.32
CA PRO A 145 16.76 5.52 -0.82
C PRO A 145 15.58 5.99 0.00
N ALA A 146 15.84 6.88 0.96
CA ALA A 146 14.79 7.55 1.70
C ALA A 146 13.85 8.31 0.74
N TYR A 147 12.60 8.43 1.13
CA TYR A 147 11.61 9.22 0.41
C TYR A 147 12.02 10.69 0.44
N SER A 148 11.94 11.34 -0.71
CA SER A 148 12.00 12.80 -0.83
C SER A 148 10.84 13.28 -1.68
N GLY A 149 10.33 14.46 -1.42
CA GLY A 149 9.24 15.04 -2.22
C GLY A 149 9.61 15.26 -3.71
N LYS A 150 10.91 15.15 -4.04
CA LYS A 150 11.41 15.26 -5.43
C LYS A 150 11.44 13.91 -6.13
N GLU A 151 11.89 12.87 -5.46
CA GLU A 151 12.11 11.55 -6.08
C GLU A 151 10.99 10.56 -5.81
N GLU A 152 10.29 10.73 -4.69
CA GLU A 152 9.15 9.89 -4.29
C GLU A 152 9.45 8.39 -4.35
N ASN A 153 10.64 8.02 -3.86
CA ASN A 153 11.08 6.63 -3.84
C ASN A 153 10.12 5.75 -3.02
N CYS A 154 9.66 4.65 -3.63
CA CYS A 154 8.76 3.68 -3.01
C CYS A 154 9.24 2.26 -3.28
N LEU A 155 9.38 1.45 -2.25
CA LEU A 155 9.65 0.02 -2.40
C LEU A 155 8.37 -0.73 -2.74
N ILE A 156 8.32 -1.36 -3.90
CA ILE A 156 7.24 -2.26 -4.29
C ILE A 156 7.60 -3.68 -3.83
N ILE A 157 6.71 -4.28 -3.05
CA ILE A 157 6.84 -5.63 -2.52
C ILE A 157 5.82 -6.52 -3.22
N ASN A 158 6.31 -7.41 -4.08
CA ASN A 158 5.49 -8.40 -4.78
C ASN A 158 6.15 -9.78 -4.69
N ASP A 159 6.33 -10.49 -5.78
CA ASP A 159 7.14 -11.71 -5.85
C ASP A 159 8.63 -11.41 -5.70
N ASP A 160 9.01 -10.19 -5.98
CA ASP A 160 10.32 -9.59 -5.78
C ASP A 160 10.21 -8.21 -5.09
N PHE A 161 11.35 -7.57 -4.91
CA PHE A 161 11.45 -6.24 -4.31
C PHE A 161 12.03 -5.28 -5.34
N LYS A 162 11.33 -4.18 -5.59
CA LYS A 162 11.76 -3.19 -6.58
C LYS A 162 11.53 -1.77 -6.07
N VAL A 163 12.55 -0.92 -6.13
CA VAL A 163 12.37 0.51 -5.91
C VAL A 163 11.83 1.15 -7.18
N SER A 164 10.76 1.92 -7.03
CA SER A 164 10.15 2.70 -8.11
C SER A 164 9.91 4.12 -7.64
N GLN A 165 9.85 5.07 -8.58
CA GLN A 165 9.59 6.47 -8.30
C GLN A 165 8.21 6.87 -8.79
N HIS A 166 7.60 7.86 -8.14
CA HIS A 166 6.33 8.47 -8.58
C HIS A 166 5.19 7.47 -8.83
N VAL A 167 5.15 6.39 -8.04
CA VAL A 167 4.21 5.27 -8.26
C VAL A 167 2.74 5.66 -8.17
N ASP A 168 2.43 6.77 -7.52
CA ASP A 168 1.08 7.26 -7.28
C ASP A 168 0.81 8.64 -7.89
N SER A 169 1.69 9.11 -8.77
CA SER A 169 1.64 10.49 -9.30
C SER A 169 0.32 10.86 -9.99
N SER A 170 -0.33 9.93 -10.65
CA SER A 170 -1.65 10.15 -11.27
C SER A 170 -2.75 10.39 -10.23
N HIS A 171 -2.70 9.66 -9.11
CA HIS A 171 -3.64 9.83 -8.00
C HIS A 171 -3.33 11.07 -7.17
N GLN A 172 -2.05 11.39 -6.97
CA GLN A 172 -1.66 12.63 -6.28
C GLN A 172 -2.22 13.87 -6.98
N LYS A 173 -2.24 13.90 -8.31
CA LYS A 173 -2.86 14.98 -9.09
C LYS A 173 -4.38 15.09 -8.83
N LEU A 174 -5.05 13.96 -8.63
CA LEU A 174 -6.46 13.97 -8.23
C LEU A 174 -6.64 14.60 -6.84
N TRP A 175 -5.77 14.24 -5.88
CA TRP A 175 -5.88 14.75 -4.51
C TRP A 175 -5.52 16.22 -4.36
N ALA A 176 -4.56 16.69 -5.14
CA ALA A 176 -4.08 18.09 -5.06
C ALA A 176 -5.14 19.11 -5.43
N SER A 177 -6.23 18.68 -6.07
CA SER A 177 -7.35 19.53 -6.49
C SER A 177 -8.47 19.62 -5.45
N TYR A 178 -8.36 18.90 -4.32
CA TYR A 178 -9.39 18.77 -3.26
C TYR A 178 -8.72 18.75 -1.85
#